data_55541d43c821057b3403ccbc7af5c805
#
_entry.id   55541d43c821057b3403ccbc7af5c805
#
_cell.length_a   1.000
_cell.length_b   1.000
_cell.length_c   1.000
_cell.angle_alpha   90.00
_cell.angle_beta   90.00
_cell.angle_gamma   90.00
#
_symmetry.space_group_name_H-M   'P 1'
#
loop_
_entity.id
_entity.type
_entity.pdbx_description
1 polymer ?
#
loop_
_entity_poly.entity_id
_entity_poly.type
_entity_poly.pdbx_seq_one_letter_code
_entity_poly.pdbx_strand_id
1 'polypeptide(L)'
;MTDTVDTHDQLALRRARLGALREAGNAFPNDFRRDTLAADLRARFQDVDAEALEGDPARVRIAGRMMTRRVMGKASFAHLLDGSGERVQIYARADVLPEGVYEDFKRWDVGDILGAAGTVFRTRTGELSVKVDELRLLTKSLRPLPEKWHGLADTETRYRQRYLD
;
A
#
# COMPACT_ATOMS: atom_id res chain seq x y z
N MET A 1 28.51 9.30 -5.22
CA MET A 1 28.99 7.90 -5.37
C MET A 1 28.40 6.93 -4.34
N THR A 2 27.60 7.41 -3.41
CA THR A 2 26.97 6.63 -2.31
C THR A 2 25.63 5.97 -2.68
N ASP A 3 24.91 6.46 -3.70
CA ASP A 3 23.55 5.99 -4.03
C ASP A 3 23.49 4.60 -4.69
N THR A 4 24.53 4.20 -5.40
CA THR A 4 24.54 2.92 -6.15
C THR A 4 24.72 1.70 -5.24
N VAL A 5 25.48 1.82 -4.17
CA VAL A 5 25.73 0.70 -3.23
C VAL A 5 24.47 0.41 -2.40
N ASP A 6 23.81 1.46 -1.90
CA ASP A 6 22.59 1.33 -1.10
C ASP A 6 21.42 0.72 -1.91
N THR A 7 21.28 1.10 -3.18
CA THR A 7 20.26 0.55 -4.09
C THR A 7 20.48 -0.95 -4.37
N HIS A 8 21.74 -1.39 -4.52
CA HIS A 8 22.07 -2.80 -4.72
C HIS A 8 21.74 -3.65 -3.49
N ASP A 9 22.05 -3.17 -2.30
CA ASP A 9 21.75 -3.84 -1.04
C ASP A 9 20.25 -3.94 -0.79
N GLN A 10 19.50 -2.90 -1.07
CA GLN A 10 18.03 -2.91 -1.00
C GLN A 10 17.42 -3.90 -2.00
N LEU A 11 17.94 -3.97 -3.22
CA LEU A 11 17.48 -4.93 -4.22
C LEU A 11 17.73 -6.37 -3.77
N ALA A 12 18.92 -6.66 -3.24
CA ALA A 12 19.27 -7.98 -2.72
C ALA A 12 18.36 -8.37 -1.55
N LEU A 13 18.11 -7.46 -0.62
CA LEU A 13 17.21 -7.68 0.52
C LEU A 13 15.77 -7.97 0.06
N ARG A 14 15.24 -7.19 -0.90
CA ARG A 14 13.90 -7.39 -1.43
C ARG A 14 13.76 -8.71 -2.19
N ARG A 15 14.82 -9.14 -2.91
CA ARG A 15 14.87 -10.46 -3.55
C ARG A 15 14.88 -11.60 -2.54
N ALA A 16 15.63 -11.48 -1.46
CA ALA A 16 15.64 -12.45 -0.38
C ALA A 16 14.26 -12.59 0.28
N ARG A 17 13.57 -11.46 0.53
CA ARG A 17 12.20 -11.46 1.03
C ARG A 17 11.22 -12.12 0.06
N LEU A 18 11.38 -11.91 -1.25
CA LEU A 18 10.59 -12.63 -2.26
C LEU A 18 10.86 -14.13 -2.24
N GLY A 19 12.13 -14.54 -2.06
CA GLY A 19 12.51 -15.94 -1.88
C GLY A 19 11.76 -16.59 -0.72
N ALA A 20 11.79 -15.97 0.45
CA ALA A 20 11.06 -16.43 1.63
C ALA A 20 9.55 -16.53 1.41
N LEU A 21 8.95 -15.59 0.70
CA LEU A 21 7.52 -15.66 0.33
C LEU A 21 7.20 -16.86 -0.57
N ARG A 22 8.09 -17.20 -1.50
CA ARG A 22 7.94 -18.36 -2.40
C ARG A 22 8.08 -19.68 -1.64
N GLU A 23 8.97 -19.74 -0.66
CA GLU A 23 9.13 -20.91 0.21
C GLU A 23 7.91 -21.12 1.13
N ALA A 24 7.29 -20.03 1.58
CA ALA A 24 6.10 -20.06 2.41
C ALA A 24 4.81 -20.37 1.61
N GLY A 25 4.84 -20.24 0.27
CA GLY A 25 3.68 -20.50 -0.58
C GLY A 25 3.64 -19.67 -1.85
N ASN A 26 2.43 -19.26 -2.27
CA ASN A 26 2.26 -18.43 -3.46
C ASN A 26 2.60 -16.97 -3.17
N ALA A 27 3.77 -16.52 -3.65
CA ALA A 27 4.24 -15.14 -3.50
C ALA A 27 3.43 -14.11 -4.31
N PHE A 28 2.62 -14.54 -5.26
CA PHE A 28 1.81 -13.70 -6.14
C PHE A 28 0.36 -14.20 -6.17
N PRO A 29 -0.39 -14.06 -5.05
CA PRO A 29 -1.77 -14.50 -5.01
C PRO A 29 -2.62 -13.67 -5.99
N ASN A 30 -3.44 -14.34 -6.80
CA ASN A 30 -4.31 -13.71 -7.79
C ASN A 30 -5.81 -13.90 -7.48
N ASP A 31 -6.14 -14.32 -6.28
CA ASP A 31 -7.48 -14.60 -5.78
C ASP A 31 -8.13 -13.39 -5.08
N PHE A 32 -7.40 -12.29 -4.90
CA PHE A 32 -7.96 -11.05 -4.36
C PHE A 32 -8.71 -10.28 -5.46
N ARG A 33 -9.97 -9.97 -5.22
CA ARG A 33 -10.80 -9.16 -6.12
C ARG A 33 -11.15 -7.85 -5.44
N ARG A 34 -10.65 -6.72 -5.99
CA ARG A 34 -11.09 -5.38 -5.58
C ARG A 34 -12.50 -5.11 -6.16
N ASP A 35 -13.28 -4.37 -5.44
CA ASP A 35 -14.61 -3.91 -5.86
C ASP A 35 -14.71 -2.38 -6.02
N THR A 36 -13.74 -1.64 -5.47
CA THR A 36 -13.77 -0.18 -5.39
C THR A 36 -12.41 0.40 -5.79
N LEU A 37 -12.41 1.46 -6.57
CA LEU A 37 -11.24 2.31 -6.83
C LEU A 37 -11.18 3.48 -5.84
N ALA A 38 -9.99 4.03 -5.65
CA ALA A 38 -9.79 5.20 -4.78
C ALA A 38 -10.59 6.42 -5.24
N ALA A 39 -10.69 6.63 -6.56
CA ALA A 39 -11.53 7.69 -7.12
C ALA A 39 -13.03 7.47 -6.84
N ASP A 40 -13.53 6.23 -6.97
CA ASP A 40 -14.92 5.89 -6.68
C ASP A 40 -15.24 6.08 -5.19
N LEU A 41 -14.32 5.66 -4.32
CA LEU A 41 -14.44 5.84 -2.88
C LEU A 41 -14.52 7.33 -2.52
N ARG A 42 -13.66 8.15 -3.12
CA ARG A 42 -13.70 9.60 -2.94
C ARG A 42 -15.03 10.18 -3.45
N ALA A 43 -15.44 9.83 -4.67
CA ALA A 43 -16.68 10.35 -5.26
C ALA A 43 -17.93 10.01 -4.43
N ARG A 44 -17.97 8.80 -3.83
CA ARG A 44 -19.10 8.35 -2.99
C ARG A 44 -19.15 9.00 -1.62
N PHE A 45 -18.00 9.27 -1.01
CA PHE A 45 -17.91 9.58 0.42
C PHE A 45 -17.25 10.92 0.73
N GLN A 46 -16.83 11.72 -0.28
CA GLN A 46 -16.15 13.00 -0.02
C GLN A 46 -16.98 13.98 0.82
N ASP A 47 -18.31 13.98 0.64
CA ASP A 47 -19.23 14.89 1.33
C ASP A 47 -19.98 14.20 2.50
N VAL A 48 -19.65 12.94 2.79
CA VAL A 48 -20.25 12.19 3.91
C VAL A 48 -19.43 12.43 5.17
N ASP A 49 -20.07 12.85 6.25
CA ASP A 49 -19.40 13.10 7.52
C ASP A 49 -19.06 11.80 8.28
N ALA A 50 -18.31 11.96 9.37
CA ALA A 50 -17.85 10.82 10.16
C ALA A 50 -19.00 10.08 10.84
N GLU A 51 -19.99 10.81 11.35
CA GLU A 51 -21.16 10.25 12.06
C GLU A 51 -22.04 9.42 11.12
N ALA A 52 -22.27 9.90 9.90
CA ALA A 52 -23.01 9.15 8.88
C ALA A 52 -22.29 7.87 8.46
N LEU A 53 -20.94 7.91 8.33
CA LEU A 53 -20.14 6.72 8.03
C LEU A 53 -20.12 5.71 9.19
N GLU A 54 -20.22 6.15 10.44
CA GLU A 54 -20.34 5.26 11.60
C GLU A 54 -21.73 4.63 11.69
N GLY A 55 -22.77 5.37 11.32
CA GLY A 55 -24.17 4.90 11.32
C GLY A 55 -24.48 3.89 10.22
N ASP A 56 -23.86 4.04 9.05
CA ASP A 56 -24.01 3.12 7.90
C ASP A 56 -22.62 2.77 7.32
N PRO A 57 -21.89 1.86 7.96
CA PRO A 57 -20.52 1.55 7.61
C PRO A 57 -20.41 0.79 6.27
N ALA A 58 -19.89 1.44 5.26
CA ALA A 58 -19.64 0.85 3.95
C ALA A 58 -18.38 -0.03 3.98
N ARG A 59 -18.51 -1.29 3.57
CA ARG A 59 -17.37 -2.19 3.38
C ARG A 59 -16.88 -2.13 1.95
N VAL A 60 -15.54 -2.07 1.77
CA VAL A 60 -14.90 -1.99 0.46
C VAL A 60 -13.68 -2.92 0.38
N ARG A 61 -13.35 -3.33 -0.83
CA ARG A 61 -12.13 -4.07 -1.18
C ARG A 61 -11.33 -3.26 -2.18
N ILE A 62 -10.16 -2.82 -1.77
CA ILE A 62 -9.25 -1.96 -2.55
C ILE A 62 -7.93 -2.68 -2.81
N ALA A 63 -7.24 -2.32 -3.88
CA ALA A 63 -5.89 -2.79 -4.14
C ALA A 63 -5.07 -1.67 -4.77
N GLY A 64 -3.82 -1.53 -4.33
CA GLY A 64 -2.95 -0.47 -4.84
C GLY A 64 -1.52 -0.61 -4.38
N ARG A 65 -0.66 0.24 -4.94
CA ARG A 65 0.75 0.35 -4.57
C ARG A 65 0.90 1.15 -3.28
N MET A 66 1.58 0.57 -2.31
CA MET A 66 1.90 1.26 -1.07
C MET A 66 2.93 2.37 -1.34
N MET A 67 2.49 3.61 -1.23
CA MET A 67 3.33 4.80 -1.48
C MET A 67 3.97 5.34 -0.21
N THR A 68 3.29 5.18 0.92
CA THR A 68 3.79 5.58 2.23
C THR A 68 3.33 4.60 3.29
N ARG A 69 4.11 4.48 4.36
CA ARG A 69 3.73 3.73 5.56
C ARG A 69 4.24 4.45 6.80
N ARG A 70 3.37 4.59 7.79
CA ARG A 70 3.70 5.14 9.11
C ARG A 70 3.25 4.17 10.18
N VAL A 71 4.21 3.56 10.87
CA VAL A 71 3.96 2.63 11.99
C VAL A 71 3.94 3.41 13.31
N MET A 72 2.90 3.18 14.12
CA MET A 72 2.71 3.80 15.45
C MET A 72 2.35 2.70 16.45
N GLY A 73 3.33 1.89 16.84
CA GLY A 73 3.12 0.77 17.76
C GLY A 73 2.17 -0.29 17.21
N LYS A 74 0.97 -0.42 17.80
CA LYS A 74 -0.05 -1.40 17.42
C LYS A 74 -0.99 -0.93 16.29
N ALA A 75 -0.77 0.27 15.77
CA ALA A 75 -1.55 0.83 14.67
C ALA A 75 -0.62 1.40 13.60
N SER A 76 -1.07 1.41 12.35
CA SER A 76 -0.32 1.94 11.24
C SER A 76 -1.24 2.60 10.23
N PHE A 77 -0.74 3.63 9.57
CA PHE A 77 -1.35 4.21 8.37
C PHE A 77 -0.48 3.93 7.16
N ALA A 78 -1.11 3.71 6.02
CA ALA A 78 -0.43 3.66 4.73
C ALA A 78 -1.31 4.27 3.65
N HIS A 79 -0.69 4.83 2.61
CA HIS A 79 -1.41 5.30 1.42
C HIS A 79 -1.18 4.32 0.28
N LEU A 80 -2.26 3.88 -0.33
CA LEU A 80 -2.27 3.07 -1.53
C LEU A 80 -2.64 3.93 -2.73
N LEU A 81 -1.84 3.86 -3.78
CA LEU A 81 -2.12 4.44 -5.09
C LEU A 81 -2.65 3.35 -6.00
N ASP A 82 -3.81 3.52 -6.58
CA ASP A 82 -4.41 2.53 -7.47
C ASP A 82 -4.45 2.99 -8.95
N GLY A 83 -5.09 2.20 -9.80
CA GLY A 83 -5.20 2.45 -11.23
C GLY A 83 -6.06 3.67 -11.60
N SER A 84 -6.76 4.29 -10.67
CA SER A 84 -7.48 5.56 -10.89
C SER A 84 -6.57 6.79 -10.85
N GLY A 85 -5.32 6.63 -10.41
CA GLY A 85 -4.38 7.72 -10.17
C GLY A 85 -4.59 8.43 -8.82
N GLU A 86 -5.60 8.00 -8.06
CA GLU A 86 -5.91 8.55 -6.74
C GLU A 86 -5.32 7.69 -5.62
N ARG A 87 -5.21 8.31 -4.43
CA ARG A 87 -4.70 7.64 -3.23
C ARG A 87 -5.80 7.43 -2.22
N VAL A 88 -5.76 6.30 -1.54
CA VAL A 88 -6.60 6.00 -0.40
C VAL A 88 -5.75 5.67 0.80
N GLN A 89 -6.10 6.22 1.96
CA GLN A 89 -5.46 5.87 3.23
C GLN A 89 -6.06 4.59 3.78
N ILE A 90 -5.23 3.67 4.25
CA ILE A 90 -5.65 2.53 5.05
C ILE A 90 -5.18 2.70 6.50
N TYR A 91 -5.99 2.23 7.43
CA TYR A 91 -5.71 2.17 8.86
C TYR A 91 -5.68 0.71 9.31
N ALA A 92 -4.52 0.22 9.64
CA ALA A 92 -4.26 -1.16 10.07
C ALA A 92 -3.99 -1.22 11.57
N ARG A 93 -4.67 -2.13 12.28
CA ARG A 93 -4.48 -2.38 13.71
C ARG A 93 -4.12 -3.83 13.98
N ALA A 94 -3.18 -4.04 14.91
CA ALA A 94 -2.73 -5.37 15.29
C ALA A 94 -3.81 -6.25 15.95
N ASP A 95 -4.76 -5.61 16.64
CA ASP A 95 -5.86 -6.29 17.34
C ASP A 95 -7.08 -6.59 16.45
N VAL A 96 -7.10 -6.08 15.22
CA VAL A 96 -8.20 -6.28 14.25
C VAL A 96 -7.79 -7.24 13.13
N LEU A 97 -6.53 -7.14 12.68
CA LEU A 97 -6.01 -8.01 11.64
C LEU A 97 -5.80 -9.44 12.14
N PRO A 98 -5.89 -10.45 11.25
CA PRO A 98 -5.54 -11.83 11.60
C PRO A 98 -4.13 -11.93 12.18
N GLU A 99 -3.92 -12.95 13.01
CA GLU A 99 -2.63 -13.18 13.68
C GLU A 99 -1.47 -13.22 12.67
N GLY A 100 -0.38 -12.54 12.98
CA GLY A 100 0.82 -12.44 12.16
C GLY A 100 0.76 -11.42 11.02
N VAL A 101 -0.43 -11.08 10.49
CA VAL A 101 -0.57 -10.18 9.34
C VAL A 101 -0.04 -8.78 9.62
N TYR A 102 -0.25 -8.25 10.82
CA TYR A 102 0.27 -6.93 11.20
C TYR A 102 1.80 -6.90 11.28
N GLU A 103 2.41 -7.98 11.80
CA GLU A 103 3.86 -8.11 11.86
C GLU A 103 4.48 -8.24 10.46
N ASP A 104 3.82 -8.99 9.57
CA ASP A 104 4.24 -9.08 8.18
C ASP A 104 4.11 -7.73 7.46
N PHE A 105 3.01 -7.01 7.67
CA PHE A 105 2.80 -5.66 7.13
C PHE A 105 3.93 -4.69 7.52
N LYS A 106 4.44 -4.77 8.74
CA LYS A 106 5.58 -3.95 9.18
C LYS A 106 6.89 -4.27 8.43
N ARG A 107 6.99 -5.45 7.82
CA ARG A 107 8.16 -5.89 7.04
C ARG A 107 8.03 -5.63 5.55
N TRP A 108 6.82 -5.37 5.04
CA TRP A 108 6.62 -5.07 3.62
C TRP A 108 7.30 -3.74 3.26
N ASP A 109 7.62 -3.57 1.98
CA ASP A 109 8.34 -2.39 1.53
C ASP A 109 7.41 -1.39 0.83
N VAL A 110 7.73 -0.11 0.93
CA VAL A 110 7.13 0.92 0.07
C VAL A 110 7.39 0.55 -1.38
N GLY A 111 6.32 0.60 -2.19
CA GLY A 111 6.30 0.08 -3.56
C GLY A 111 5.59 -1.26 -3.73
N ASP A 112 5.42 -2.05 -2.67
CA ASP A 112 4.66 -3.30 -2.74
C ASP A 112 3.19 -3.05 -3.12
N ILE A 113 2.58 -3.98 -3.85
CA ILE A 113 1.16 -3.95 -4.19
C ILE A 113 0.39 -4.73 -3.11
N LEU A 114 -0.56 -4.06 -2.50
CA LEU A 114 -1.38 -4.60 -1.41
C LEU A 114 -2.85 -4.71 -1.82
N GLY A 115 -3.52 -5.73 -1.29
CA GLY A 115 -4.97 -5.83 -1.24
C GLY A 115 -5.44 -5.60 0.19
N ALA A 116 -6.46 -4.80 0.36
CA ALA A 116 -7.03 -4.46 1.65
C ALA A 116 -8.56 -4.47 1.60
N ALA A 117 -9.20 -5.04 2.60
CA ALA A 117 -10.63 -4.94 2.77
C ALA A 117 -10.96 -4.42 4.17
N GLY A 118 -12.04 -3.66 4.27
CA GLY A 118 -12.44 -3.08 5.53
C GLY A 118 -13.54 -2.04 5.38
N THR A 119 -13.73 -1.27 6.42
CA THR A 119 -14.82 -0.31 6.55
C THR A 119 -14.33 1.11 6.33
N VAL A 120 -15.06 1.88 5.53
CA VAL A 120 -14.78 3.29 5.28
C VAL A 120 -15.08 4.11 6.53
N PHE A 121 -14.18 5.02 6.87
CA PHE A 121 -14.34 5.95 8.00
C PHE A 121 -13.59 7.26 7.75
N ARG A 122 -13.82 8.26 8.57
CA ARG A 122 -12.99 9.48 8.61
C ARG A 122 -12.10 9.48 9.83
N THR A 123 -10.84 9.85 9.62
CA THR A 123 -9.91 10.10 10.73
C THR A 123 -10.32 11.36 11.50
N ARG A 124 -9.73 11.57 12.68
CA ARG A 124 -9.94 12.79 13.47
C ARG A 124 -9.56 14.08 12.73
N THR A 125 -8.67 13.97 11.75
CA THR A 125 -8.26 15.09 10.87
C THR A 125 -9.15 15.24 9.63
N GLY A 126 -10.21 14.41 9.51
CA GLY A 126 -11.16 14.43 8.38
C GLY A 126 -10.74 13.65 7.14
N GLU A 127 -9.59 12.96 7.17
CA GLU A 127 -9.14 12.17 6.02
C GLU A 127 -9.98 10.91 5.84
N LEU A 128 -10.51 10.72 4.62
CA LEU A 128 -11.26 9.53 4.23
C LEU A 128 -10.32 8.32 4.17
N SER A 129 -10.63 7.28 4.93
CA SER A 129 -9.76 6.14 5.15
C SER A 129 -10.52 4.83 5.22
N VAL A 130 -9.82 3.72 5.04
CA VAL A 130 -10.37 2.37 5.21
C VAL A 130 -9.74 1.72 6.44
N LYS A 131 -10.56 1.40 7.44
CA LYS A 131 -10.17 0.60 8.60
C LYS A 131 -10.16 -0.86 8.18
N VAL A 132 -8.96 -1.43 8.00
CA VAL A 132 -8.80 -2.75 7.40
C VAL A 132 -8.89 -3.87 8.43
N ASP A 133 -9.60 -4.92 8.07
CA ASP A 133 -9.69 -6.20 8.77
C ASP A 133 -9.12 -7.36 7.93
N GLU A 134 -8.91 -7.16 6.62
CA GLU A 134 -8.16 -8.04 5.73
C GLU A 134 -7.06 -7.24 5.04
N LEU A 135 -5.83 -7.72 5.08
CA LEU A 135 -4.68 -7.08 4.46
C LEU A 135 -3.74 -8.15 3.89
N ARG A 136 -3.40 -8.04 2.62
CA ARG A 136 -2.63 -9.04 1.89
C ARG A 136 -1.56 -8.40 1.00
N LEU A 137 -0.39 -9.02 0.96
CA LEU A 137 0.61 -8.73 -0.05
C LEU A 137 0.23 -9.43 -1.36
N LEU A 138 0.03 -8.66 -2.42
CA LEU A 138 -0.31 -9.19 -3.75
C LEU A 138 0.92 -9.31 -4.66
N THR A 139 1.81 -8.32 -4.60
CA THR A 139 3.03 -8.32 -5.41
C THR A 139 4.15 -7.59 -4.70
N LYS A 140 5.30 -8.24 -4.59
CA LYS A 140 6.52 -7.65 -4.03
C LYS A 140 7.20 -6.73 -5.04
N SER A 141 7.47 -5.49 -4.66
CA SER A 141 8.30 -4.57 -5.42
C SER A 141 9.77 -4.88 -5.19
N LEU A 142 10.49 -5.26 -6.25
CA LEU A 142 11.92 -5.58 -6.15
C LEU A 142 12.82 -4.35 -6.24
N ARG A 143 12.40 -3.32 -6.99
CA ARG A 143 13.15 -2.07 -7.11
C ARG A 143 12.52 -1.00 -6.22
N PRO A 144 13.33 -0.24 -5.46
CA PRO A 144 12.84 0.93 -4.74
C PRO A 144 12.20 1.92 -5.73
N LEU A 145 11.18 2.62 -5.27
CA LEU A 145 10.64 3.74 -6.03
C LEU A 145 11.69 4.89 -6.06
N PRO A 146 11.73 5.68 -7.15
CA PRO A 146 12.57 6.88 -7.20
C PRO A 146 12.27 7.80 -6.02
N GLU A 147 13.27 8.53 -5.54
CA GLU A 147 13.07 9.49 -4.46
C GLU A 147 12.05 10.56 -4.84
N LYS A 148 11.20 10.91 -3.86
CA LYS A 148 10.06 11.83 -4.03
C LYS A 148 10.43 13.19 -4.60
N TRP A 149 11.68 13.65 -4.36
CA TRP A 149 12.14 15.00 -4.67
C TRP A 149 12.89 15.12 -5.99
N HIS A 150 13.42 14.01 -6.50
CA HIS A 150 14.27 14.01 -7.69
C HIS A 150 13.62 13.28 -8.87
N GLY A 151 12.63 12.41 -8.63
CA GLY A 151 12.00 11.58 -9.67
C GLY A 151 13.07 10.83 -10.48
N LEU A 152 12.87 10.72 -11.79
CA LEU A 152 13.90 10.27 -12.74
C LEU A 152 14.70 11.49 -13.24
N ALA A 153 15.56 12.04 -12.41
CA ALA A 153 16.36 13.22 -12.76
C ALA A 153 17.47 12.91 -13.78
N ASP A 154 17.94 11.64 -13.80
CA ASP A 154 18.96 11.21 -14.76
C ASP A 154 18.35 10.97 -16.14
N THR A 155 18.78 11.79 -17.09
CA THR A 155 18.30 11.78 -18.48
C THR A 155 18.56 10.43 -19.17
N GLU A 156 19.70 9.77 -18.88
CA GLU A 156 20.02 8.46 -19.45
C GLU A 156 19.06 7.38 -18.95
N THR A 157 18.74 7.38 -17.67
CA THR A 157 17.75 6.47 -17.08
C THR A 157 16.37 6.70 -17.66
N ARG A 158 15.95 7.95 -17.89
CA ARG A 158 14.68 8.28 -18.56
C ARG A 158 14.61 7.72 -19.97
N TYR A 159 15.66 7.82 -20.75
CA TYR A 159 15.71 7.28 -22.10
C TYR A 159 15.76 5.75 -22.15
N ARG A 160 16.48 5.12 -21.21
CA ARG A 160 16.59 3.64 -21.15
C ARG A 160 15.36 2.97 -20.58
N GLN A 161 14.66 3.63 -19.66
CA GLN A 161 13.49 3.09 -18.96
C GLN A 161 12.28 4.02 -19.15
N ARG A 162 12.00 4.37 -20.39
CA ARG A 162 10.95 5.31 -20.77
C ARG A 162 9.55 4.96 -20.23
N TYR A 163 9.32 3.70 -19.91
CA TYR A 163 8.08 3.22 -19.30
C TYR A 163 7.93 3.62 -17.81
N LEU A 164 8.93 4.21 -17.21
CA LEU A 164 8.91 4.72 -15.82
C LEU A 164 8.73 6.25 -15.74
N ASP A 165 8.77 6.95 -16.89
CA ASP A 165 8.70 8.41 -16.97
C ASP A 165 7.23 8.91 -16.94
#